data_ee4bf663e25723c730145915a835dbe6
#
_entry.id   ee4bf663e25723c730145915a835dbe6
#
_cell.length_a   1.000
_cell.length_b   1.000
_cell.length_c   1.000
_cell.angle_alpha   90.00
_cell.angle_beta   90.00
_cell.angle_gamma   90.00
#
_symmetry.space_group_name_H-M   'P 1'
#
loop_
_entity.id
_entity.type
_entity.pdbx_description
1 polymer ?
#
loop_
_entity_poly.entity_id
_entity_poly.type
_entity_poly.pdbx_seq_one_letter_code
_entity_poly.pdbx_strand_id
1 'polypeptide(L)'
;MLACSPSPVSWESTHSVRPAGSSVAISAAGEVMPDSLVAVGTRIVVPVSACAASVRLSPSGGKLYAVWWSPRADSTALLMSSVSSDSGRTWRTPARVDSTDHGATGCARTSPSIAADAATGYVHITYAMQATEGPGLFYAHSMDGGLTFHSPVPILYGERLGVTSVAASGDHVAVGFEDPGSRTPRIGLALSATMGHIFEHRVIPVSDDNSAATQPLVALSGHRITVAWRERPASNGPMVIRLRTGSLP
;
A
#
# COMPACT_ATOMS: atom_id res chain seq x y z
N MET A 1 1.84 -35.83 -7.84
CA MET A 1 1.40 -35.28 -6.55
C MET A 1 2.21 -34.02 -6.32
N LEU A 2 1.61 -32.84 -6.51
CA LEU A 2 2.22 -31.59 -6.12
C LEU A 2 2.15 -31.53 -4.59
N ALA A 3 3.29 -31.60 -3.94
CA ALA A 3 3.36 -31.37 -2.49
C ALA A 3 2.95 -29.92 -2.25
N CYS A 4 1.84 -29.71 -1.53
CA CYS A 4 1.50 -28.37 -1.02
C CYS A 4 2.61 -27.95 -0.06
N SER A 5 3.47 -27.05 -0.50
CA SER A 5 4.43 -26.40 0.41
C SER A 5 3.63 -25.72 1.52
N PRO A 6 4.02 -25.86 2.79
CA PRO A 6 3.32 -25.19 3.88
C PRO A 6 3.37 -23.67 3.67
N SER A 7 2.31 -22.97 4.11
CA SER A 7 2.29 -21.51 4.08
C SER A 7 3.49 -20.96 4.87
N PRO A 8 4.21 -19.95 4.34
CA PRO A 8 5.30 -19.29 5.06
C PRO A 8 4.79 -18.45 6.25
N VAL A 9 3.49 -18.28 6.37
CA VAL A 9 2.85 -17.58 7.49
C VAL A 9 2.03 -18.56 8.31
N SER A 10 2.28 -18.60 9.61
CA SER A 10 1.44 -19.28 10.57
C SER A 10 0.26 -18.39 10.93
N TRP A 11 -0.87 -18.61 10.23
CA TRP A 11 -2.06 -17.79 10.37
C TRP A 11 -2.90 -18.16 11.57
N GLU A 12 -3.38 -17.15 12.29
CA GLU A 12 -4.48 -17.27 13.25
C GLU A 12 -5.85 -17.25 12.54
N SER A 13 -6.93 -17.46 13.31
CA SER A 13 -8.29 -17.39 12.79
C SER A 13 -8.64 -15.97 12.29
N THR A 14 -9.41 -15.91 11.23
CA THR A 14 -9.93 -14.62 10.72
C THR A 14 -11.01 -14.07 11.65
N HIS A 15 -10.95 -12.79 11.98
CA HIS A 15 -11.91 -12.11 12.82
C HIS A 15 -12.64 -11.00 12.05
N SER A 16 -13.91 -10.77 12.39
CA SER A 16 -14.61 -9.54 11.97
C SER A 16 -14.33 -8.44 12.98
N VAL A 17 -13.93 -7.27 12.49
CA VAL A 17 -13.81 -6.08 13.32
C VAL A 17 -15.22 -5.55 13.58
N ARG A 18 -15.67 -5.64 14.83
CA ARG A 18 -16.88 -4.96 15.29
C ARG A 18 -16.46 -3.67 15.98
N PRO A 19 -17.04 -2.51 15.62
CA PRO A 19 -16.82 -1.31 16.41
C PRO A 19 -17.22 -1.64 17.87
N ALA A 20 -16.35 -1.41 18.82
CA ALA A 20 -16.71 -1.44 20.22
C ALA A 20 -17.86 -0.43 20.38
N GLY A 21 -18.97 -0.85 20.97
CA GLY A 21 -20.28 -0.17 20.96
C GLY A 21 -20.37 1.21 21.59
N SER A 22 -19.49 2.09 21.26
CA SER A 22 -19.66 3.52 21.36
C SER A 22 -20.13 4.00 19.99
N SER A 23 -21.43 4.06 19.77
CA SER A 23 -21.97 4.91 18.76
C SER A 23 -21.48 6.32 19.03
N VAL A 24 -20.44 6.77 18.34
CA VAL A 24 -20.27 8.20 18.15
C VAL A 24 -21.45 8.59 17.30
N ALA A 25 -22.50 9.08 17.95
CA ALA A 25 -23.57 9.77 17.29
C ALA A 25 -22.91 11.01 16.68
N ILE A 26 -22.60 10.94 15.39
CA ILE A 26 -22.37 12.14 14.60
C ILE A 26 -23.76 12.79 14.57
N SER A 27 -23.96 13.76 15.45
CA SER A 27 -25.16 14.59 15.40
C SER A 27 -25.15 15.26 14.03
N ALA A 28 -26.23 15.15 13.29
CA ALA A 28 -26.43 15.82 12.01
C ALA A 28 -26.57 17.35 12.16
N ALA A 29 -26.44 17.89 13.38
CA ALA A 29 -26.27 19.29 13.66
C ALA A 29 -24.78 19.59 13.55
N GLY A 30 -24.37 20.24 12.47
CA GLY A 30 -23.01 20.73 12.25
C GLY A 30 -22.60 21.69 13.37
N GLU A 31 -22.26 21.18 14.52
CA GLU A 31 -21.53 21.94 15.53
C GLU A 31 -20.11 22.10 15.03
N VAL A 32 -19.84 23.33 14.63
CA VAL A 32 -18.51 23.88 14.41
C VAL A 32 -17.68 23.57 15.65
N MET A 33 -16.73 22.67 15.55
CA MET A 33 -15.73 22.45 16.57
C MET A 33 -15.06 23.80 16.90
N PRO A 34 -14.86 24.11 18.19
CA PRO A 34 -14.25 25.38 18.55
C PRO A 34 -12.86 25.53 17.96
N ASP A 35 -12.57 26.72 17.55
CA ASP A 35 -11.44 27.25 16.76
C ASP A 35 -10.05 27.11 17.41
N SER A 36 -9.80 26.09 18.20
CA SER A 36 -8.52 25.89 18.91
C SER A 36 -7.62 24.81 18.31
N LEU A 37 -8.00 24.19 17.21
CA LEU A 37 -7.10 23.50 16.31
C LEU A 37 -6.88 24.37 15.07
N VAL A 38 -6.23 25.52 15.27
CA VAL A 38 -5.48 26.13 14.18
C VAL A 38 -4.39 25.11 13.85
N ALA A 39 -4.72 24.16 13.00
CA ALA A 39 -3.72 23.45 12.26
C ALA A 39 -2.95 24.55 11.53
N VAL A 40 -1.78 24.89 12.06
CA VAL A 40 -0.78 25.63 11.29
C VAL A 40 -0.56 24.76 10.08
N GLY A 41 -1.31 25.05 9.02
CA GLY A 41 -1.38 24.25 7.82
C GLY A 41 -0.01 24.23 7.21
N THR A 42 0.72 23.18 7.50
CA THR A 42 1.92 22.83 6.75
C THR A 42 1.42 22.49 5.37
N ARG A 43 1.46 23.46 4.50
CA ARG A 43 1.06 23.28 3.11
C ARG A 43 2.10 22.37 2.49
N ILE A 44 1.75 21.08 2.34
CA ILE A 44 2.53 20.20 1.47
C ILE A 44 2.39 20.80 0.09
N VAL A 45 3.45 21.46 -0.37
CA VAL A 45 3.51 21.96 -1.75
C VAL A 45 3.76 20.74 -2.63
N VAL A 46 2.68 20.01 -2.90
CA VAL A 46 2.70 18.99 -3.94
C VAL A 46 2.91 19.74 -5.26
N PRO A 47 3.85 19.33 -6.12
CA PRO A 47 4.03 19.96 -7.42
C PRO A 47 2.69 20.08 -8.15
N VAL A 48 2.46 21.17 -8.86
CA VAL A 48 1.21 21.44 -9.60
C VAL A 48 0.81 20.30 -10.55
N SER A 49 1.78 19.46 -10.95
CA SER A 49 1.60 18.28 -11.79
C SER A 49 1.21 17.00 -11.04
N ALA A 50 1.10 17.01 -9.71
CA ALA A 50 0.80 15.78 -8.98
C ALA A 50 -0.71 15.45 -8.98
N CYS A 51 -1.03 14.17 -9.10
CA CYS A 51 -2.36 13.65 -8.85
C CYS A 51 -2.66 13.66 -7.35
N ALA A 52 -3.31 14.70 -6.84
CA ALA A 52 -3.52 14.93 -5.41
C ALA A 52 -4.14 13.72 -4.68
N ALA A 53 -5.10 13.02 -5.31
CA ALA A 53 -5.75 11.83 -4.74
C ALA A 53 -4.78 10.65 -4.57
N SER A 54 -3.65 10.64 -5.27
CA SER A 54 -2.66 9.55 -5.23
C SER A 54 -1.60 9.74 -4.14
N VAL A 55 -1.54 10.90 -3.48
CA VAL A 55 -0.51 11.17 -2.47
C VAL A 55 -0.68 10.25 -1.29
N ARG A 56 0.42 9.58 -0.89
CA ARG A 56 0.50 8.76 0.32
C ARG A 56 1.73 9.17 1.11
N LEU A 57 1.60 9.07 2.43
CA LEU A 57 2.64 9.47 3.37
C LEU A 57 3.01 8.29 4.28
N SER A 58 4.30 8.23 4.66
CA SER A 58 4.82 7.31 5.65
C SER A 58 5.77 8.05 6.60
N PRO A 59 5.47 8.15 7.89
CA PRO A 59 6.41 8.67 8.87
C PRO A 59 7.41 7.58 9.29
N SER A 60 8.68 7.92 9.39
CA SER A 60 9.71 7.01 9.93
C SER A 60 10.96 7.77 10.36
N GLY A 61 11.54 7.42 11.51
CA GLY A 61 12.82 7.96 11.98
C GLY A 61 12.86 9.49 12.05
N GLY A 62 11.76 10.15 12.45
CA GLY A 62 11.67 11.62 12.50
C GLY A 62 11.54 12.29 11.13
N LYS A 63 11.44 11.51 10.06
CA LYS A 63 11.22 11.98 8.68
C LYS A 63 9.79 11.68 8.23
N LEU A 64 9.36 12.37 7.18
CA LEU A 64 8.11 12.12 6.49
C LEU A 64 8.41 11.87 5.02
N TYR A 65 7.96 10.74 4.52
CA TYR A 65 8.12 10.32 3.12
C TYR A 65 6.79 10.46 2.40
N ALA A 66 6.84 10.89 1.15
CA ALA A 66 5.67 11.04 0.30
C ALA A 66 5.89 10.30 -1.02
N VAL A 67 4.81 9.72 -1.57
CA VAL A 67 4.78 9.14 -2.93
C VAL A 67 3.51 9.60 -3.64
N TRP A 68 3.59 9.84 -4.95
CA TRP A 68 2.45 10.26 -5.77
C TRP A 68 2.68 9.98 -7.26
N TRP A 69 1.59 9.95 -8.02
CA TRP A 69 1.63 9.96 -9.47
C TRP A 69 1.72 11.39 -10.00
N SER A 70 2.59 11.62 -10.99
CA SER A 70 2.75 12.87 -11.72
C SER A 70 2.44 12.61 -13.20
N PRO A 71 1.30 13.08 -13.73
CA PRO A 71 0.91 12.83 -15.10
C PRO A 71 1.79 13.57 -16.09
N ARG A 72 1.99 12.96 -17.26
CA ARG A 72 2.63 13.56 -18.43
C ARG A 72 1.58 14.07 -19.42
N ALA A 73 2.04 14.80 -20.43
CA ALA A 73 1.17 15.35 -21.46
C ALA A 73 0.43 14.28 -22.29
N ASP A 74 1.01 13.09 -22.44
CA ASP A 74 0.43 11.92 -23.11
C ASP A 74 -0.49 11.07 -22.22
N SER A 75 -0.82 11.57 -21.03
CA SER A 75 -1.61 10.90 -20.00
C SER A 75 -0.95 9.66 -19.37
N THR A 76 0.27 9.30 -19.70
CA THR A 76 1.10 8.39 -18.89
C THR A 76 1.53 9.09 -17.61
N ALA A 77 2.17 8.41 -16.66
CA ALA A 77 2.59 9.05 -15.43
C ALA A 77 3.97 8.60 -14.96
N LEU A 78 4.61 9.49 -14.21
CA LEU A 78 5.77 9.19 -13.40
C LEU A 78 5.34 8.88 -11.99
N LEU A 79 5.92 7.86 -11.39
CA LEU A 79 5.84 7.66 -9.94
C LEU A 79 6.98 8.42 -9.28
N MET A 80 6.65 9.34 -8.39
CA MET A 80 7.56 10.26 -7.74
C MET A 80 7.53 10.08 -6.23
N SER A 81 8.66 10.30 -5.57
CA SER A 81 8.78 10.29 -4.12
C SER A 81 9.60 11.48 -3.63
N SER A 82 9.35 11.92 -2.41
CA SER A 82 10.17 12.94 -1.74
C SER A 82 10.20 12.71 -0.24
N VAL A 83 11.19 13.29 0.42
CA VAL A 83 11.38 13.20 1.87
C VAL A 83 11.50 14.57 2.50
N SER A 84 10.88 14.73 3.65
CA SER A 84 10.99 15.86 4.56
C SER A 84 11.65 15.43 5.86
N SER A 85 12.57 16.23 6.38
CA SER A 85 13.20 16.04 7.68
C SER A 85 12.75 17.02 8.75
N ASP A 86 11.73 17.84 8.47
CA ASP A 86 11.21 18.92 9.31
C ASP A 86 9.68 18.86 9.49
N SER A 87 9.14 17.64 9.53
CA SER A 87 7.70 17.36 9.70
C SER A 87 6.84 17.91 8.55
N GLY A 88 7.38 17.90 7.33
CA GLY A 88 6.65 18.29 6.12
C GLY A 88 6.69 19.78 5.80
N ARG A 89 7.46 20.59 6.54
CA ARG A 89 7.59 22.03 6.24
C ARG A 89 8.35 22.29 4.96
N THR A 90 9.43 21.53 4.76
CA THR A 90 10.18 21.56 3.49
C THR A 90 10.37 20.14 2.96
N TRP A 91 10.48 20.02 1.65
CA TRP A 91 10.64 18.74 0.97
C TRP A 91 11.86 18.79 0.06
N ARG A 92 12.60 17.69 -0.01
CA ARG A 92 13.71 17.55 -0.95
C ARG A 92 13.19 17.52 -2.39
N THR A 93 14.08 17.76 -3.34
CA THR A 93 13.79 17.55 -4.76
C THR A 93 13.23 16.13 -4.96
N PRO A 94 12.08 15.97 -5.62
CA PRO A 94 11.49 14.66 -5.81
C PRO A 94 12.40 13.71 -6.59
N ALA A 95 12.53 12.47 -6.09
CA ALA A 95 13.17 11.38 -6.77
C ALA A 95 12.16 10.66 -7.67
N ARG A 96 12.62 10.18 -8.82
CA ARG A 96 11.82 9.32 -9.70
C ARG A 96 11.88 7.88 -9.18
N VAL A 97 10.71 7.31 -8.89
CA VAL A 97 10.58 5.90 -8.51
C VAL A 97 10.42 5.02 -9.74
N ASP A 98 9.52 5.41 -10.64
CA ASP A 98 9.27 4.71 -11.89
C ASP A 98 8.89 5.69 -13.02
N SER A 99 9.30 5.34 -14.24
CA SER A 99 9.01 6.11 -15.46
C SER A 99 8.53 5.23 -16.62
N THR A 100 8.28 3.96 -16.37
CA THR A 100 7.99 2.94 -17.39
C THR A 100 6.51 2.68 -17.59
N ASP A 101 5.65 3.54 -17.02
CA ASP A 101 4.21 3.44 -17.21
C ASP A 101 3.79 3.80 -18.64
N HIS A 102 3.00 2.93 -19.24
CA HIS A 102 2.39 3.07 -20.57
C HIS A 102 0.88 3.31 -20.54
N GLY A 103 0.26 3.34 -19.36
CA GLY A 103 -1.16 3.56 -19.22
C GLY A 103 -1.55 5.02 -19.44
N ALA A 104 -2.33 5.33 -20.46
CA ALA A 104 -2.82 6.67 -20.76
C ALA A 104 -4.09 7.02 -19.95
N THR A 105 -4.02 6.91 -18.62
CA THR A 105 -5.17 7.15 -17.72
C THR A 105 -5.07 8.45 -16.89
N GLY A 106 -4.00 9.22 -17.09
CA GLY A 106 -3.76 10.45 -16.32
C GLY A 106 -3.77 10.19 -14.82
N CYS A 107 -4.62 10.90 -14.08
CA CYS A 107 -4.80 10.73 -12.63
C CYS A 107 -5.84 9.68 -12.23
N ALA A 108 -6.50 9.01 -13.18
CA ALA A 108 -7.43 7.92 -12.91
C ALA A 108 -6.68 6.59 -12.66
N ARG A 109 -5.83 6.59 -11.64
CA ARG A 109 -4.96 5.48 -11.25
C ARG A 109 -5.20 5.08 -9.81
N THR A 110 -4.98 3.81 -9.50
CA THR A 110 -4.89 3.39 -8.09
C THR A 110 -3.71 4.09 -7.43
N SER A 111 -3.93 4.49 -6.17
CA SER A 111 -2.87 5.16 -5.40
C SER A 111 -1.76 4.17 -5.09
N PRO A 112 -0.49 4.59 -5.11
CA PRO A 112 0.61 3.79 -4.61
C PRO A 112 0.50 3.59 -3.10
N SER A 113 1.29 2.68 -2.54
CA SER A 113 1.49 2.53 -1.10
C SER A 113 2.96 2.71 -0.77
N ILE A 114 3.25 3.26 0.40
CA ILE A 114 4.61 3.53 0.87
C ILE A 114 4.79 3.11 2.32
N ALA A 115 5.91 2.47 2.63
CA ALA A 115 6.38 2.19 3.98
C ALA A 115 7.86 2.56 4.08
N ALA A 116 8.22 3.29 5.13
CA ALA A 116 9.61 3.58 5.44
C ALA A 116 9.97 2.89 6.76
N ASP A 117 11.06 2.13 6.76
CA ASP A 117 11.54 1.43 7.93
C ASP A 117 12.67 2.23 8.61
N ALA A 118 12.47 2.58 9.88
CA ALA A 118 13.45 3.34 10.66
C ALA A 118 14.71 2.52 11.00
N ALA A 119 14.59 1.20 11.11
CA ALA A 119 15.71 0.34 11.50
C ALA A 119 16.74 0.18 10.37
N THR A 120 16.26 0.06 9.15
CA THR A 120 17.10 -0.12 7.95
C THR A 120 17.35 1.18 7.20
N GLY A 121 16.49 2.18 7.37
CA GLY A 121 16.48 3.40 6.57
C GLY A 121 15.94 3.19 5.15
N TYR A 122 15.39 2.02 4.84
CA TYR A 122 14.83 1.72 3.53
C TYR A 122 13.45 2.33 3.36
N VAL A 123 13.12 2.63 2.11
CA VAL A 123 11.79 3.09 1.70
C VAL A 123 11.24 2.12 0.66
N HIS A 124 10.07 1.57 0.93
CA HIS A 124 9.41 0.56 0.12
C HIS A 124 8.14 1.14 -0.50
N ILE A 125 7.96 0.96 -1.79
CA ILE A 125 6.80 1.47 -2.53
C ILE A 125 6.21 0.36 -3.36
N THR A 126 4.88 0.23 -3.33
CA THR A 126 4.11 -0.66 -4.22
C THR A 126 3.05 0.11 -4.97
N TYR A 127 2.78 -0.30 -6.18
CA TYR A 127 1.85 0.39 -7.08
C TYR A 127 1.39 -0.54 -8.20
N ALA A 128 0.29 -0.16 -8.82
CA ALA A 128 -0.24 -0.82 -10.01
C ALA A 128 -0.07 0.08 -11.23
N MET A 129 0.39 -0.46 -12.34
CA MET A 129 0.56 0.29 -13.58
C MET A 129 0.45 -0.62 -14.82
N GLN A 130 0.34 0.02 -15.98
CA GLN A 130 0.46 -0.63 -17.28
C GLN A 130 1.94 -0.60 -17.70
N ALA A 131 2.62 -1.74 -17.65
CA ALA A 131 3.97 -1.88 -18.19
C ALA A 131 3.94 -2.34 -19.66
N THR A 132 5.12 -2.40 -20.29
CA THR A 132 5.27 -2.93 -21.66
C THR A 132 4.81 -4.38 -21.77
N GLU A 133 5.08 -5.18 -20.72
CA GLU A 133 4.72 -6.59 -20.63
C GLU A 133 3.25 -6.83 -20.31
N GLY A 134 2.52 -5.79 -19.91
CA GLY A 134 1.13 -5.82 -19.53
C GLY A 134 0.84 -5.14 -18.19
N PRO A 135 -0.46 -5.11 -17.79
CA PRO A 135 -0.84 -4.57 -16.50
C PRO A 135 -0.27 -5.43 -15.35
N GLY A 136 0.19 -4.78 -14.28
CA GLY A 136 0.81 -5.50 -13.18
C GLY A 136 0.90 -4.69 -11.89
N LEU A 137 1.26 -5.40 -10.83
CA LEU A 137 1.63 -4.87 -9.53
C LEU A 137 3.15 -4.87 -9.43
N PHE A 138 3.71 -3.73 -9.04
CA PHE A 138 5.14 -3.50 -8.99
C PHE A 138 5.59 -3.08 -7.60
N TYR A 139 6.85 -3.31 -7.35
CA TYR A 139 7.53 -2.91 -6.14
C TYR A 139 8.85 -2.23 -6.48
N ALA A 140 9.16 -1.14 -5.79
CA ALA A 140 10.43 -0.47 -5.82
C ALA A 140 10.90 -0.15 -4.39
N HIS A 141 12.21 -0.10 -4.17
CA HIS A 141 12.75 0.29 -2.89
C HIS A 141 13.96 1.22 -3.05
N SER A 142 14.20 1.98 -1.99
CA SER A 142 15.34 2.86 -1.82
C SER A 142 16.15 2.38 -0.61
N MET A 143 17.48 2.36 -0.74
CA MET A 143 18.42 2.02 0.32
C MET A 143 19.11 3.26 0.93
N ASP A 144 18.80 4.44 0.42
CA ASP A 144 19.44 5.72 0.77
C ASP A 144 18.46 6.76 1.35
N GLY A 145 17.37 6.25 1.95
CA GLY A 145 16.37 7.11 2.58
C GLY A 145 15.51 7.87 1.58
N GLY A 146 15.19 7.27 0.44
CA GLY A 146 14.29 7.83 -0.57
C GLY A 146 14.94 8.81 -1.54
N LEU A 147 16.28 8.86 -1.61
CA LEU A 147 16.99 9.76 -2.53
C LEU A 147 17.08 9.18 -3.93
N THR A 148 17.31 7.85 -4.02
CA THR A 148 17.27 7.09 -5.27
C THR A 148 16.50 5.78 -5.07
N PHE A 149 15.98 5.23 -6.17
CA PHE A 149 15.24 3.98 -6.16
C PHE A 149 15.85 2.96 -7.11
N HIS A 150 15.88 1.71 -6.70
CA HIS A 150 16.25 0.60 -7.57
C HIS A 150 15.19 0.38 -8.65
N SER A 151 15.61 -0.24 -9.75
CA SER A 151 14.69 -0.61 -10.83
C SER A 151 13.52 -1.41 -10.27
N PRO A 152 12.28 -1.06 -10.64
CA PRO A 152 11.10 -1.77 -10.17
C PRO A 152 11.11 -3.24 -10.54
N VAL A 153 10.58 -4.07 -9.67
CA VAL A 153 10.36 -5.50 -9.91
C VAL A 153 8.87 -5.81 -9.95
N PRO A 154 8.41 -6.63 -10.90
CA PRO A 154 7.03 -7.07 -10.92
C PRO A 154 6.77 -8.05 -9.76
N ILE A 155 5.70 -7.81 -9.00
CA ILE A 155 5.16 -8.78 -8.04
C ILE A 155 4.30 -9.79 -8.79
N LEU A 156 3.35 -9.27 -9.59
CA LEU A 156 2.37 -10.08 -10.29
C LEU A 156 1.81 -9.31 -11.49
N TYR A 157 1.62 -9.98 -12.62
CA TYR A 157 0.87 -9.47 -13.77
C TYR A 157 -0.59 -9.94 -13.74
N GLY A 158 -1.51 -9.14 -14.26
CA GLY A 158 -2.91 -9.49 -14.42
C GLY A 158 -3.77 -8.31 -14.83
N GLU A 159 -4.93 -8.61 -15.42
CA GLU A 159 -5.79 -7.63 -16.10
C GLU A 159 -6.49 -6.63 -15.17
N ARG A 160 -6.68 -6.97 -13.89
CA ARG A 160 -7.37 -6.12 -12.91
C ARG A 160 -6.37 -5.50 -11.95
N LEU A 161 -6.07 -4.24 -12.18
CA LEU A 161 -5.19 -3.48 -11.31
C LEU A 161 -5.98 -2.98 -10.09
N GLY A 162 -5.75 -3.62 -8.96
CA GLY A 162 -6.35 -3.26 -7.67
C GLY A 162 -5.45 -2.42 -6.78
N VAL A 163 -5.90 -2.20 -5.55
CA VAL A 163 -5.17 -1.47 -4.52
C VAL A 163 -4.07 -2.35 -3.94
N THR A 164 -2.92 -1.75 -3.63
CA THR A 164 -1.81 -2.39 -2.92
C THR A 164 -1.58 -1.75 -1.56
N SER A 165 -0.97 -2.50 -0.65
CA SER A 165 -0.51 -2.03 0.65
C SER A 165 0.85 -2.64 0.95
N VAL A 166 1.80 -1.86 1.45
CA VAL A 166 3.12 -2.35 1.83
C VAL A 166 3.41 -2.04 3.29
N ALA A 167 4.06 -2.98 3.97
CA ALA A 167 4.63 -2.80 5.29
C ALA A 167 6.03 -3.40 5.33
N ALA A 168 6.91 -2.82 6.15
CA ALA A 168 8.27 -3.28 6.35
C ALA A 168 8.64 -3.25 7.83
N SER A 169 9.46 -4.20 8.26
CA SER A 169 10.02 -4.27 9.61
C SER A 169 11.33 -5.08 9.55
N GLY A 170 12.47 -4.40 9.62
CA GLY A 170 13.79 -5.01 9.46
C GLY A 170 13.94 -5.70 8.11
N ASP A 171 14.27 -6.99 8.12
CA ASP A 171 14.47 -7.78 6.89
C ASP A 171 13.14 -8.14 6.18
N HIS A 172 12.02 -8.03 6.87
CA HIS A 172 10.73 -8.44 6.33
C HIS A 172 10.02 -7.30 5.61
N VAL A 173 9.53 -7.59 4.40
CA VAL A 173 8.64 -6.73 3.63
C VAL A 173 7.42 -7.54 3.22
N ALA A 174 6.23 -7.01 3.49
CA ALA A 174 4.97 -7.61 3.12
C ALA A 174 4.19 -6.69 2.18
N VAL A 175 3.71 -7.24 1.07
CA VAL A 175 2.87 -6.55 0.10
C VAL A 175 1.52 -7.23 0.03
N GLY A 176 0.49 -6.57 0.52
CA GLY A 176 -0.90 -6.99 0.35
C GLY A 176 -1.48 -6.41 -0.94
N PHE A 177 -2.26 -7.21 -1.67
CA PHE A 177 -2.83 -6.78 -2.94
C PHE A 177 -4.18 -7.46 -3.21
N GLU A 178 -4.98 -6.82 -4.07
CA GLU A 178 -6.12 -7.47 -4.71
C GLU A 178 -5.57 -8.32 -5.85
N ASP A 179 -5.84 -9.63 -5.83
CA ASP A 179 -5.33 -10.57 -6.83
C ASP A 179 -5.91 -10.25 -8.22
N PRO A 180 -5.08 -9.76 -9.18
CA PRO A 180 -5.55 -9.35 -10.48
C PRO A 180 -5.97 -10.53 -11.38
N GLY A 181 -5.60 -11.77 -11.02
CA GLY A 181 -5.93 -12.98 -11.76
C GLY A 181 -7.24 -13.65 -11.32
N SER A 182 -7.81 -13.24 -10.16
CA SER A 182 -9.02 -13.89 -9.64
C SER A 182 -10.30 -13.30 -10.23
N ARG A 183 -11.32 -14.14 -10.50
CA ARG A 183 -12.64 -13.67 -10.97
C ARG A 183 -13.37 -12.85 -9.92
N THR A 184 -13.39 -13.34 -8.70
CA THR A 184 -13.88 -12.63 -7.51
C THR A 184 -12.69 -11.97 -6.85
N PRO A 185 -12.74 -10.68 -6.49
CA PRO A 185 -11.65 -10.01 -5.83
C PRO A 185 -11.23 -10.75 -4.56
N ARG A 186 -9.94 -11.04 -4.42
CA ARG A 186 -9.34 -11.74 -3.28
C ARG A 186 -8.12 -10.99 -2.81
N ILE A 187 -7.78 -11.19 -1.55
CA ILE A 187 -6.55 -10.63 -1.00
C ILE A 187 -5.45 -11.68 -1.07
N GLY A 188 -4.39 -11.31 -1.77
CA GLY A 188 -3.10 -11.99 -1.80
C GLY A 188 -2.04 -11.24 -1.01
N LEU A 189 -0.99 -11.94 -0.67
CA LEU A 189 0.18 -11.40 0.02
C LEU A 189 1.44 -11.87 -0.69
N ALA A 190 2.41 -10.97 -0.88
CA ALA A 190 3.78 -11.30 -1.22
C ALA A 190 4.69 -10.97 -0.05
N LEU A 191 5.69 -11.83 0.20
CA LEU A 191 6.63 -11.70 1.30
C LEU A 191 8.07 -11.72 0.80
N SER A 192 8.89 -10.89 1.42
CA SER A 192 10.34 -10.89 1.33
C SER A 192 10.94 -10.95 2.73
N ALA A 193 11.97 -11.76 2.91
CA ALA A 193 12.82 -11.81 4.10
C ALA A 193 14.22 -11.21 3.81
N THR A 194 14.34 -10.44 2.74
CA THR A 194 15.60 -9.86 2.26
C THR A 194 15.48 -8.36 2.01
N MET A 195 14.76 -7.64 2.87
CA MET A 195 14.51 -6.18 2.74
C MET A 195 13.91 -5.77 1.38
N GLY A 196 13.15 -6.68 0.73
CA GLY A 196 12.54 -6.45 -0.56
C GLY A 196 13.43 -6.70 -1.78
N HIS A 197 14.65 -7.21 -1.61
CA HIS A 197 15.50 -7.57 -2.75
C HIS A 197 14.98 -8.78 -3.52
N ILE A 198 14.39 -9.74 -2.80
CA ILE A 198 13.78 -10.94 -3.37
C ILE A 198 12.43 -11.16 -2.68
N PHE A 199 11.41 -11.43 -3.46
CA PHE A 199 10.13 -11.93 -2.95
C PHE A 199 10.09 -13.44 -3.12
N GLU A 200 10.39 -14.17 -2.04
CA GLU A 200 10.42 -15.64 -2.00
C GLU A 200 9.02 -16.21 -2.20
N HIS A 201 8.01 -15.49 -1.71
CA HIS A 201 6.61 -15.86 -1.85
C HIS A 201 5.84 -14.71 -2.48
N ARG A 202 5.26 -14.93 -3.66
CA ARG A 202 4.58 -13.88 -4.42
C ARG A 202 3.06 -13.93 -4.33
N VAL A 203 2.48 -15.10 -4.04
CA VAL A 203 1.03 -15.26 -3.93
C VAL A 203 0.70 -16.19 -2.76
N ILE A 204 0.44 -15.59 -1.61
CA ILE A 204 -0.05 -16.28 -0.42
C ILE A 204 -1.52 -15.87 -0.27
N PRO A 205 -2.48 -16.80 -0.34
CA PRO A 205 -3.88 -16.45 -0.16
C PRO A 205 -4.16 -16.02 1.29
N VAL A 206 -4.86 -14.90 1.44
CA VAL A 206 -5.23 -14.34 2.76
C VAL A 206 -6.72 -14.43 3.01
N SER A 207 -7.55 -14.00 2.05
CA SER A 207 -9.01 -14.08 2.12
C SER A 207 -9.53 -15.40 1.57
N ASP A 208 -10.75 -15.76 1.98
CA ASP A 208 -11.43 -16.96 1.50
C ASP A 208 -11.96 -16.79 0.08
N ASP A 209 -12.18 -17.93 -0.59
CA ASP A 209 -12.64 -18.00 -1.98
C ASP A 209 -14.11 -17.62 -2.19
N ASN A 210 -14.90 -17.60 -1.11
CA ASN A 210 -16.36 -17.52 -1.15
C ASN A 210 -16.92 -16.10 -0.97
N SER A 211 -16.05 -15.09 -0.86
CA SER A 211 -16.47 -13.71 -0.65
C SER A 211 -15.59 -12.74 -1.44
N ALA A 212 -16.15 -11.59 -1.82
CA ALA A 212 -15.38 -10.55 -2.49
C ALA A 212 -14.61 -9.73 -1.45
N ALA A 213 -13.28 -9.82 -1.50
CA ALA A 213 -12.35 -9.15 -0.60
C ALA A 213 -11.56 -8.07 -1.35
N THR A 214 -11.55 -6.85 -0.82
CA THR A 214 -10.93 -5.68 -1.44
C THR A 214 -10.23 -4.79 -0.40
N GLN A 215 -9.40 -3.87 -0.87
CA GLN A 215 -8.72 -2.84 -0.07
C GLN A 215 -7.88 -3.42 1.07
N PRO A 216 -6.84 -4.20 0.75
CA PRO A 216 -5.95 -4.75 1.76
C PRO A 216 -5.18 -3.63 2.47
N LEU A 217 -4.99 -3.81 3.77
CA LEU A 217 -4.05 -3.06 4.59
C LEU A 217 -3.15 -4.06 5.30
N VAL A 218 -1.84 -3.85 5.21
CA VAL A 218 -0.84 -4.72 5.84
C VAL A 218 -0.07 -3.94 6.89
N ALA A 219 0.19 -4.57 8.02
CA ALA A 219 1.07 -4.07 9.06
C ALA A 219 2.06 -5.17 9.48
N LEU A 220 3.30 -4.76 9.75
CA LEU A 220 4.36 -5.60 10.29
C LEU A 220 4.88 -5.01 11.59
N SER A 221 5.16 -5.89 12.56
CA SER A 221 5.84 -5.55 13.81
C SER A 221 6.73 -6.73 14.22
N GLY A 222 8.02 -6.63 13.99
CA GLY A 222 8.93 -7.77 14.07
C GLY A 222 8.45 -8.91 13.17
N HIS A 223 8.27 -10.09 13.74
CA HIS A 223 7.77 -11.28 13.03
C HIS A 223 6.22 -11.38 12.98
N ARG A 224 5.51 -10.39 13.49
CA ARG A 224 4.03 -10.39 13.44
C ARG A 224 3.53 -9.65 12.24
N ILE A 225 2.66 -10.32 11.46
CA ILE A 225 1.95 -9.72 10.34
C ILE A 225 0.46 -9.61 10.65
N THR A 226 -0.13 -8.49 10.29
CA THR A 226 -1.58 -8.29 10.35
C THR A 226 -2.06 -7.80 9.00
N VAL A 227 -3.10 -8.44 8.47
CA VAL A 227 -3.77 -8.02 7.23
C VAL A 227 -5.22 -7.75 7.54
N ALA A 228 -5.69 -6.58 7.15
CA ALA A 228 -7.10 -6.20 7.20
C ALA A 228 -7.63 -5.96 5.80
N TRP A 229 -8.92 -6.22 5.55
CA TRP A 229 -9.56 -5.99 4.26
C TRP A 229 -11.06 -5.74 4.41
N ARG A 230 -11.65 -5.20 3.36
CA ARG A 230 -13.11 -5.12 3.25
C ARG A 230 -13.63 -6.37 2.55
N GLU A 231 -14.66 -6.96 3.09
CA GLU A 231 -15.26 -8.18 2.56
C GLU A 231 -16.76 -8.03 2.39
N ARG A 232 -17.24 -8.43 1.22
CA ARG A 232 -18.66 -8.61 0.96
C ARG A 232 -18.99 -10.09 0.91
N PRO A 233 -19.75 -10.62 1.87
CA PRO A 233 -20.17 -12.02 1.86
C PRO A 233 -20.94 -12.37 0.59
N ALA A 234 -20.81 -13.63 0.13
CA ALA A 234 -21.51 -14.14 -1.05
C ALA A 234 -23.04 -14.04 -0.93
N SER A 235 -23.57 -14.02 0.28
CA SER A 235 -24.99 -13.85 0.60
C SER A 235 -25.55 -12.43 0.39
N ASN A 236 -24.83 -11.52 -0.28
CA ASN A 236 -25.16 -10.09 -0.39
C ASN A 236 -25.39 -9.39 0.96
N GLY A 237 -24.78 -9.90 2.02
CA GLY A 237 -24.78 -9.26 3.33
C GLY A 237 -24.05 -7.91 3.35
N PRO A 238 -24.11 -7.18 4.47
CA PRO A 238 -23.43 -5.92 4.61
C PRO A 238 -21.91 -6.09 4.48
N MET A 239 -21.24 -5.04 3.98
CA MET A 239 -19.80 -4.96 3.93
C MET A 239 -19.24 -5.05 5.36
N VAL A 240 -18.25 -5.91 5.58
CA VAL A 240 -17.57 -6.07 6.87
C VAL A 240 -16.07 -5.83 6.71
N ILE A 241 -15.41 -5.47 7.80
CA ILE A 241 -13.95 -5.47 7.87
C ILE A 241 -13.51 -6.80 8.48
N ARG A 242 -12.62 -7.48 7.77
CA ARG A 242 -11.94 -8.68 8.25
C ARG A 242 -10.51 -8.35 8.65
N LEU A 243 -10.03 -9.10 9.60
CA LEU A 243 -8.65 -9.02 10.09
C LEU A 243 -8.12 -10.43 10.30
N ARG A 244 -6.89 -10.65 9.88
CA ARG A 244 -6.14 -11.87 10.11
C ARG A 244 -4.74 -11.53 10.56
N THR A 245 -4.29 -12.15 11.63
CA THR A 245 -2.92 -12.03 12.13
C THR A 245 -2.18 -13.35 11.92
N GLY A 246 -0.87 -13.26 11.86
CA GLY A 246 0.00 -14.42 11.71
C GLY A 246 1.42 -14.11 12.16
N SER A 247 2.24 -15.13 12.22
CA SER A 247 3.66 -15.03 12.52
C SER A 247 4.49 -15.45 11.32
N LEU A 248 5.50 -14.66 11.02
CA LEU A 248 6.56 -14.98 10.06
C LEU A 248 7.60 -15.88 10.73
N PRO A 249 8.33 -16.68 9.96
CA PRO A 249 9.39 -17.55 10.46
C PRO A 249 10.54 -16.78 11.11
#